data_fc98e7f12b2fa0d8aa6feed609ef24f5
#
_entry.id   fc98e7f12b2fa0d8aa6feed609ef24f5
#
_cell.length_a   1.000
_cell.length_b   1.000
_cell.length_c   1.000
_cell.angle_alpha   90.00
_cell.angle_beta   90.00
_cell.angle_gamma   90.00
#
_symmetry.space_group_name_H-M   'P 1'
#
loop_
_entity.id
_entity.type
_entity.pdbx_description
1 polymer ?
#
loop_
_entity_poly.entity_id
_entity_poly.type
_entity_poly.pdbx_seq_one_letter_code
_entity_poly.pdbx_strand_id
1 'polypeptide(L)'
;MSGDPDKPGLPFVIRIHHDAGYVVFPHTHPEDENITVLTGSWALGMGPRVKMSELKPMELGSFGFVPKKMEHFGYAKVETILQVHGIGPFINVPIDPVYQLTDKGVLFKPSLVKPGVPTSSSPPDCFTLKIGARVRGARGDGVVVGGLCSPANQFTQYWIQKTNGERWWATLQDLKPL
;
A
#
# COMPACT_ATOMS: atom_id res chain seq x y z
N MET A 1 -14.98 -16.31 -2.36
CA MET A 1 -13.67 -16.49 -1.73
C MET A 1 -13.63 -17.90 -1.18
N SER A 2 -12.46 -18.53 -1.17
CA SER A 2 -12.30 -19.91 -0.74
C SER A 2 -10.98 -20.06 0.01
N GLY A 3 -10.93 -20.96 0.98
CA GLY A 3 -9.76 -21.23 1.82
C GLY A 3 -9.50 -20.14 2.86
N ASP A 4 -8.43 -20.34 3.59
CA ASP A 4 -7.94 -19.44 4.65
C ASP A 4 -6.50 -19.05 4.30
N PRO A 5 -6.24 -17.78 3.96
CA PRO A 5 -4.91 -17.34 3.53
C PRO A 5 -3.84 -17.48 4.62
N ASP A 6 -4.24 -17.58 5.89
CA ASP A 6 -3.29 -17.71 7.00
C ASP A 6 -2.81 -19.13 7.22
N LYS A 7 -3.46 -20.14 6.59
CA LYS A 7 -3.12 -21.55 6.81
C LYS A 7 -2.01 -22.05 5.89
N PRO A 8 -0.88 -22.51 6.44
CA PRO A 8 0.23 -23.06 5.65
C PRO A 8 -0.20 -24.29 4.83
N GLY A 9 0.29 -24.37 3.59
CA GLY A 9 0.13 -25.52 2.71
C GLY A 9 -1.26 -25.69 2.10
N LEU A 10 -2.23 -24.83 2.41
CA LEU A 10 -3.59 -24.92 1.88
C LEU A 10 -3.83 -23.83 0.80
N PRO A 11 -4.59 -24.15 -0.25
CA PRO A 11 -4.95 -23.18 -1.27
C PRO A 11 -5.94 -22.17 -0.71
N PHE A 12 -5.80 -20.93 -1.19
CA PHE A 12 -6.73 -19.84 -0.90
C PHE A 12 -7.05 -19.01 -2.15
N VAL A 13 -8.20 -18.33 -2.13
CA VAL A 13 -8.60 -17.30 -3.08
C VAL A 13 -9.24 -16.16 -2.29
N ILE A 14 -8.66 -14.97 -2.38
CA ILE A 14 -9.19 -13.75 -1.76
C ILE A 14 -9.40 -12.65 -2.79
N ARG A 15 -10.22 -11.66 -2.45
CA ARG A 15 -10.36 -10.42 -3.20
C ARG A 15 -9.97 -9.26 -2.32
N ILE A 16 -9.16 -8.38 -2.88
CA ILE A 16 -8.62 -7.20 -2.19
C ILE A 16 -9.11 -5.97 -2.93
N HIS A 17 -9.73 -5.06 -2.21
CA HIS A 17 -10.15 -3.76 -2.72
C HIS A 17 -9.08 -2.72 -2.39
N HIS A 18 -8.70 -1.94 -3.37
CA HIS A 18 -7.78 -0.82 -3.24
C HIS A 18 -8.44 0.45 -3.74
N ASP A 19 -8.42 1.50 -2.92
CA ASP A 19 -8.83 2.84 -3.34
C ASP A 19 -7.88 3.40 -4.40
N ALA A 20 -8.38 4.34 -5.21
CA ALA A 20 -7.54 5.07 -6.16
C ALA A 20 -6.36 5.75 -5.46
N GLY A 21 -5.17 5.60 -6.02
CA GLY A 21 -3.93 6.14 -5.45
C GLY A 21 -3.28 5.27 -4.37
N TYR A 22 -3.86 4.12 -4.05
CA TYR A 22 -3.28 3.23 -3.04
C TYR A 22 -1.97 2.61 -3.51
N VAL A 23 -0.97 2.59 -2.63
CA VAL A 23 0.30 1.91 -2.87
C VAL A 23 0.47 0.76 -1.89
N VAL A 24 0.72 -0.43 -2.42
CA VAL A 24 1.26 -1.54 -1.64
C VAL A 24 2.77 -1.41 -1.66
N PHE A 25 3.34 -1.09 -0.51
CA PHE A 25 4.79 -0.88 -0.37
C PHE A 25 5.59 -2.16 -0.65
N PRO A 26 6.90 -2.03 -0.96
CA PRO A 26 7.76 -3.17 -1.23
C PRO A 26 7.73 -4.21 -0.12
N HIS A 27 7.46 -5.43 -0.52
CA HIS A 27 7.34 -6.58 0.37
C HIS A 27 7.67 -7.87 -0.37
N THR A 28 7.69 -8.97 0.36
CA THR A 28 7.78 -10.33 -0.18
C THR A 28 6.70 -11.19 0.45
N HIS A 29 6.42 -12.31 -0.19
CA HIS A 29 5.61 -13.39 0.39
C HIS A 29 6.44 -14.65 0.62
N PRO A 30 6.11 -15.49 1.60
CA PRO A 30 6.78 -16.79 1.81
C PRO A 30 6.49 -17.77 0.67
N GLU A 31 5.33 -17.66 0.02
CA GLU A 31 4.88 -18.48 -1.09
C GLU A 31 4.55 -17.64 -2.33
N ASP A 32 4.31 -18.32 -3.46
CA ASP A 32 3.98 -17.68 -4.73
C ASP A 32 2.65 -16.94 -4.68
N GLU A 33 2.58 -15.78 -5.33
CA GLU A 33 1.37 -14.98 -5.45
C GLU A 33 0.89 -14.93 -6.89
N ASN A 34 -0.39 -15.19 -7.10
CA ASN A 34 -1.07 -15.01 -8.38
C ASN A 34 -2.09 -13.89 -8.27
N ILE A 35 -1.99 -12.90 -9.15
CA ILE A 35 -2.81 -11.68 -9.12
C ILE A 35 -3.63 -11.61 -10.40
N THR A 36 -4.94 -11.41 -10.29
CA THR A 36 -5.82 -11.10 -11.41
C THR A 36 -6.55 -9.79 -11.15
N VAL A 37 -6.54 -8.88 -12.13
CA VAL A 37 -7.29 -7.62 -12.05
C VAL A 37 -8.74 -7.89 -12.42
N LEU A 38 -9.66 -7.75 -11.47
CA LEU A 38 -11.10 -7.95 -11.68
C LEU A 38 -11.82 -6.66 -12.07
N THR A 39 -11.37 -5.51 -11.55
CA THR A 39 -11.88 -4.18 -11.92
C THR A 39 -10.76 -3.15 -11.79
N GLY A 40 -10.90 -2.03 -12.48
CA GLY A 40 -9.96 -0.91 -12.38
C GLY A 40 -8.67 -1.14 -13.16
N SER A 41 -7.57 -0.61 -12.65
CA SER A 41 -6.23 -0.69 -13.22
C SER A 41 -5.20 -0.76 -12.11
N TRP A 42 -4.43 -1.82 -12.13
CA TRP A 42 -3.31 -2.07 -11.23
C TRP A 42 -2.00 -1.81 -11.94
N ALA A 43 -0.97 -1.49 -11.21
CA ALA A 43 0.39 -1.46 -11.75
C ALA A 43 1.33 -2.20 -10.79
N LEU A 44 2.11 -3.14 -11.33
CA LEU A 44 3.03 -3.97 -10.58
C LEU A 44 4.47 -3.55 -10.85
N GLY A 45 5.23 -3.36 -9.79
CA GLY A 45 6.66 -3.08 -9.84
C GLY A 45 7.47 -4.13 -9.08
N MET A 46 8.72 -4.33 -9.51
CA MET A 46 9.64 -5.29 -8.90
C MET A 46 10.78 -4.57 -8.20
N GLY A 47 11.27 -5.18 -7.11
CA GLY A 47 12.42 -4.70 -6.36
C GLY A 47 12.08 -4.07 -5.01
N PRO A 48 13.13 -3.64 -4.27
CA PRO A 48 13.01 -3.25 -2.88
C PRO A 48 12.51 -1.80 -2.67
N ARG A 49 12.30 -1.03 -3.74
CA ARG A 49 11.92 0.39 -3.67
C ARG A 49 10.82 0.71 -4.66
N VAL A 50 9.89 1.57 -4.26
CA VAL A 50 8.87 2.09 -5.16
C VAL A 50 9.54 2.99 -6.21
N LYS A 51 9.43 2.60 -7.46
CA LYS A 51 9.85 3.40 -8.62
C LYS A 51 8.69 3.48 -9.59
N MET A 52 7.98 4.60 -9.57
CA MET A 52 6.76 4.78 -10.37
C MET A 52 7.02 4.63 -11.88
N SER A 53 8.23 4.97 -12.35
CA SER A 53 8.66 4.79 -13.75
C SER A 53 8.87 3.34 -14.17
N GLU A 54 9.00 2.43 -13.22
CA GLU A 54 9.22 0.98 -13.47
C GLU A 54 7.93 0.15 -13.31
N LEU A 55 6.83 0.80 -12.95
CA LEU A 55 5.53 0.15 -12.84
C LEU A 55 5.05 -0.35 -14.19
N LYS A 56 4.67 -1.62 -14.22
CA LYS A 56 4.04 -2.25 -15.39
C LYS A 56 2.54 -2.25 -15.21
N PRO A 57 1.79 -1.62 -16.11
CA PRO A 57 0.33 -1.57 -16.01
C PRO A 57 -0.28 -2.96 -16.19
N MET A 58 -1.32 -3.24 -15.43
CA MET A 58 -2.14 -4.43 -15.51
C MET A 58 -3.60 -3.96 -15.59
N GLU A 59 -4.16 -4.07 -16.76
CA GLU A 59 -5.55 -3.68 -17.04
C GLU A 59 -6.52 -4.81 -16.65
N LEU A 60 -7.82 -4.54 -16.74
CA LEU A 60 -8.89 -5.51 -16.50
C LEU A 60 -8.60 -6.85 -17.19
N GLY A 61 -8.67 -7.95 -16.44
CA GLY A 61 -8.40 -9.30 -16.92
C GLY A 61 -6.92 -9.67 -16.98
N SER A 62 -5.99 -8.72 -16.73
CA SER A 62 -4.58 -9.05 -16.66
C SER A 62 -4.28 -10.02 -15.53
N PHE A 63 -3.31 -10.90 -15.78
CA PHE A 63 -2.78 -11.83 -14.80
C PHE A 63 -1.30 -11.51 -14.52
N GLY A 64 -0.93 -11.55 -13.27
CA GLY A 64 0.45 -11.41 -12.78
C GLY A 64 0.85 -12.58 -11.90
N PHE A 65 2.10 -13.01 -12.03
CA PHE A 65 2.71 -14.03 -11.18
C PHE A 65 3.92 -13.43 -10.47
N VAL A 66 3.95 -13.53 -9.16
CA VAL A 66 5.06 -13.10 -8.31
C VAL A 66 5.61 -14.32 -7.60
N PRO A 67 6.83 -14.75 -7.92
CA PRO A 67 7.49 -15.86 -7.23
C PRO A 67 7.67 -15.54 -5.74
N LYS A 68 7.62 -16.58 -4.92
CA LYS A 68 7.93 -16.47 -3.48
C LYS A 68 9.26 -15.75 -3.24
N LYS A 69 9.29 -14.93 -2.19
CA LYS A 69 10.46 -14.14 -1.79
C LYS A 69 10.90 -13.08 -2.82
N MET A 70 10.19 -12.92 -3.93
CA MET A 70 10.43 -11.85 -4.89
C MET A 70 9.97 -10.51 -4.28
N GLU A 71 10.87 -9.55 -4.28
CA GLU A 71 10.57 -8.20 -3.83
C GLU A 71 9.72 -7.47 -4.86
N HIS A 72 8.56 -6.98 -4.46
CA HIS A 72 7.63 -6.31 -5.34
C HIS A 72 6.77 -5.29 -4.60
N PHE A 73 6.10 -4.44 -5.37
CA PHE A 73 5.20 -3.40 -4.89
C PHE A 73 4.09 -3.17 -5.90
N GLY A 74 3.01 -2.52 -5.48
CA GLY A 74 1.88 -2.30 -6.34
C GLY A 74 1.25 -0.92 -6.19
N TYR A 75 0.54 -0.48 -7.23
CA TYR A 75 -0.15 0.80 -7.26
C TYR A 75 -1.52 0.69 -7.92
N ALA A 76 -2.55 1.12 -7.23
CA ALA A 76 -3.90 1.25 -7.76
C ALA A 76 -4.07 2.65 -8.38
N LYS A 77 -4.00 2.78 -9.70
CA LYS A 77 -4.17 4.06 -10.38
C LYS A 77 -5.59 4.62 -10.22
N VAL A 78 -6.56 3.74 -10.20
CA VAL A 78 -7.99 3.99 -9.95
C VAL A 78 -8.46 2.99 -8.90
N GLU A 79 -9.69 3.12 -8.42
CA GLU A 79 -10.31 2.10 -7.57
C GLU A 79 -10.24 0.74 -8.26
N THR A 80 -9.65 -0.24 -7.57
CA THR A 80 -9.27 -1.52 -8.19
C THR A 80 -9.63 -2.68 -7.26
N ILE A 81 -10.17 -3.75 -7.85
CA ILE A 81 -10.35 -5.03 -7.16
C ILE A 81 -9.42 -6.04 -7.79
N LEU A 82 -8.56 -6.61 -6.95
CA LEU A 82 -7.69 -7.73 -7.31
C LEU A 82 -8.27 -9.04 -6.77
N GLN A 83 -8.12 -10.12 -7.51
CA GLN A 83 -8.20 -11.46 -6.97
C GLN A 83 -6.80 -11.99 -6.80
N VAL A 84 -6.47 -12.39 -5.58
CA VAL A 84 -5.20 -13.04 -5.24
C VAL A 84 -5.48 -14.47 -4.85
N HIS A 85 -4.66 -15.38 -5.36
CA HIS A 85 -4.73 -16.79 -4.99
C HIS A 85 -3.34 -17.42 -4.94
N GLY A 86 -3.23 -18.46 -4.16
CA GLY A 86 -1.97 -19.17 -3.96
C GLY A 86 -2.10 -20.28 -2.91
N ILE A 87 -0.94 -20.65 -2.40
CA ILE A 87 -0.85 -21.55 -1.23
C ILE A 87 -0.48 -20.67 -0.03
N GLY A 88 -1.18 -20.84 1.08
CA GLY A 88 -0.86 -20.09 2.30
C GLY A 88 0.44 -20.57 2.98
N PRO A 89 0.99 -19.76 3.87
CA PRO A 89 0.42 -18.54 4.40
C PRO A 89 0.68 -17.32 3.48
N PHE A 90 -0.34 -16.47 3.31
CA PHE A 90 -0.22 -15.23 2.58
C PHE A 90 0.14 -14.08 3.54
N ILE A 91 1.43 -13.88 3.71
CA ILE A 91 2.00 -12.92 4.66
C ILE A 91 2.80 -11.88 3.87
N ASN A 92 2.48 -10.60 4.07
CA ASN A 92 3.32 -9.51 3.59
C ASN A 92 4.50 -9.32 4.54
N VAL A 93 5.71 -9.55 4.03
CA VAL A 93 6.96 -9.28 4.75
C VAL A 93 7.58 -8.01 4.17
N PRO A 94 7.39 -6.84 4.81
CA PRO A 94 7.89 -5.56 4.31
C PRO A 94 9.41 -5.55 4.20
N ILE A 95 9.92 -4.83 3.21
CA ILE A 95 11.37 -4.70 2.97
C ILE A 95 11.93 -3.50 3.72
N ASP A 96 11.23 -2.37 3.61
CA ASP A 96 11.61 -1.12 4.25
C ASP A 96 10.65 -0.76 5.39
N PRO A 97 11.14 -0.01 6.39
CA PRO A 97 10.29 0.49 7.46
C PRO A 97 9.21 1.41 6.90
N VAL A 98 7.97 1.15 7.28
CA VAL A 98 6.80 1.96 6.96
C VAL A 98 6.35 2.70 8.21
N TYR A 99 6.20 4.01 8.10
CA TYR A 99 5.74 4.88 9.18
C TYR A 99 4.27 5.25 8.96
N GLN A 100 3.53 5.33 10.04
CA GLN A 100 2.13 5.76 10.02
C GLN A 100 1.97 7.10 10.72
N LEU A 101 1.22 8.01 10.09
CA LEU A 101 0.74 9.22 10.73
C LEU A 101 -0.53 8.90 11.54
N THR A 102 -0.52 9.19 12.82
CA THR A 102 -1.66 9.04 13.72
C THR A 102 -1.90 10.33 14.49
N ASP A 103 -3.02 10.40 15.22
CA ASP A 103 -3.33 11.49 16.14
C ASP A 103 -2.29 11.69 17.25
N LYS A 104 -1.51 10.66 17.54
CA LYS A 104 -0.38 10.67 18.51
C LYS A 104 0.97 11.00 17.87
N GLY A 105 0.99 11.30 16.58
CA GLY A 105 2.18 11.56 15.80
C GLY A 105 2.58 10.43 14.86
N VAL A 106 3.84 10.42 14.44
CA VAL A 106 4.36 9.39 13.54
C VAL A 106 4.68 8.12 14.32
N LEU A 107 4.05 7.02 13.94
CA LEU A 107 4.31 5.71 14.51
C LEU A 107 5.13 4.86 13.55
N PHE A 108 6.24 4.35 14.04
CA PHE A 108 6.95 3.24 13.43
C PHE A 108 6.32 1.92 13.88
N LYS A 109 6.03 1.02 12.93
CA LYS A 109 5.54 -0.34 13.25
C LYS A 109 6.66 -1.36 13.05
N PRO A 110 7.41 -1.71 14.09
CA PRO A 110 8.51 -2.69 13.99
C PRO A 110 8.05 -4.06 13.47
N SER A 111 6.80 -4.43 13.75
CA SER A 111 6.20 -5.70 13.27
C SER A 111 6.11 -5.80 11.75
N LEU A 112 6.26 -4.69 11.04
CA LEU A 112 6.23 -4.63 9.59
C LEU A 112 7.64 -4.65 8.97
N VAL A 113 8.69 -4.76 9.77
CA VAL A 113 10.08 -4.71 9.31
C VAL A 113 10.73 -6.08 9.39
N LYS A 114 11.49 -6.42 8.36
CA LYS A 114 12.33 -7.65 8.38
C LYS A 114 13.30 -7.60 9.57
N PRO A 115 13.55 -8.73 10.24
CA PRO A 115 14.63 -8.82 11.22
C PRO A 115 15.97 -8.40 10.60
N GLY A 116 16.73 -7.54 11.29
CA GLY A 116 18.04 -7.07 10.83
C GLY A 116 18.04 -5.77 10.03
N VAL A 117 16.88 -5.18 9.73
CA VAL A 117 16.83 -3.81 9.20
C VAL A 117 17.07 -2.84 10.36
N PRO A 118 18.06 -1.93 10.27
CA PRO A 118 18.29 -0.94 11.31
C PRO A 118 17.05 -0.08 11.51
N THR A 119 16.50 -0.09 12.70
CA THR A 119 15.45 0.85 13.09
C THR A 119 16.11 2.13 13.54
N SER A 120 15.82 3.25 12.89
CA SER A 120 16.18 4.56 13.44
C SER A 120 15.58 4.70 14.85
N SER A 121 16.33 5.28 15.78
CA SER A 121 15.87 5.56 17.15
C SER A 121 14.69 6.55 17.19
N SER A 122 14.48 7.29 16.10
CA SER A 122 13.33 8.19 15.91
C SER A 122 12.80 8.04 14.49
N PRO A 123 11.47 7.95 14.31
CA PRO A 123 10.89 7.91 12.97
C PRO A 123 11.22 9.23 12.25
N PRO A 124 11.57 9.18 10.95
CA PRO A 124 11.80 10.39 10.18
C PRO A 124 10.50 11.18 10.03
N ASP A 125 10.60 12.51 10.02
CA ASP A 125 9.46 13.38 9.69
C ASP A 125 9.28 13.40 8.16
N CYS A 126 8.63 12.36 7.65
CA CYS A 126 8.31 12.24 6.23
C CYS A 126 6.90 12.74 5.89
N PHE A 127 6.16 13.25 6.88
CA PHE A 127 4.84 13.82 6.67
C PHE A 127 4.89 15.34 6.71
N THR A 128 4.55 15.97 5.58
CA THR A 128 4.40 17.43 5.48
C THR A 128 3.08 17.90 6.08
N LEU A 129 2.01 17.11 5.90
CA LEU A 129 0.70 17.41 6.45
C LEU A 129 0.48 16.67 7.76
N LYS A 130 -0.13 17.34 8.72
CA LYS A 130 -0.49 16.79 10.03
C LYS A 130 -1.95 16.34 10.07
N ILE A 131 -2.28 15.44 10.98
CA ILE A 131 -3.68 15.10 11.28
C ILE A 131 -4.47 16.37 11.58
N GLY A 132 -5.66 16.49 11.01
CA GLY A 132 -6.52 17.66 11.12
C GLY A 132 -6.26 18.74 10.08
N ALA A 133 -5.21 18.66 9.27
CA ALA A 133 -4.98 19.59 8.18
C ALA A 133 -6.13 19.54 7.17
N ARG A 134 -6.68 20.72 6.82
CA ARG A 134 -7.73 20.84 5.79
C ARG A 134 -7.06 20.89 4.42
N VAL A 135 -7.59 20.12 3.49
CA VAL A 135 -7.02 19.98 2.14
C VAL A 135 -8.12 19.91 1.09
N ARG A 136 -7.78 20.32 -0.12
CA ARG A 136 -8.58 20.09 -1.33
C ARG A 136 -7.87 19.10 -2.22
N GLY A 137 -8.55 18.03 -2.61
CA GLY A 137 -8.05 17.01 -3.53
C GLY A 137 -9.02 16.73 -4.67
N ALA A 138 -8.74 15.70 -5.44
CA ALA A 138 -9.54 15.31 -6.62
C ALA A 138 -11.02 14.99 -6.26
N ARG A 139 -11.27 14.54 -5.03
CA ARG A 139 -12.62 14.21 -4.54
C ARG A 139 -13.26 15.33 -3.70
N GLY A 140 -12.71 16.56 -3.75
CA GLY A 140 -13.18 17.74 -3.02
C GLY A 140 -12.41 18.01 -1.74
N ASP A 141 -13.03 18.77 -0.83
CA ASP A 141 -12.43 19.18 0.43
C ASP A 141 -12.53 18.08 1.48
N GLY A 142 -11.51 17.95 2.28
CA GLY A 142 -11.43 16.97 3.36
C GLY A 142 -10.41 17.33 4.42
N VAL A 143 -10.24 16.43 5.36
CA VAL A 143 -9.30 16.55 6.48
C VAL A 143 -8.36 15.36 6.48
N VAL A 144 -7.09 15.58 6.72
CA VAL A 144 -6.10 14.52 6.92
C VAL A 144 -6.44 13.77 8.21
N VAL A 145 -6.72 12.47 8.10
CA VAL A 145 -7.03 11.60 9.25
C VAL A 145 -5.99 10.51 9.46
N GLY A 146 -5.01 10.39 8.58
CA GLY A 146 -3.93 9.43 8.68
C GLY A 146 -2.97 9.54 7.51
N GLY A 147 -1.99 8.67 7.49
CA GLY A 147 -1.05 8.58 6.37
C GLY A 147 -0.06 7.44 6.54
N LEU A 148 0.57 7.10 5.44
CA LEU A 148 1.69 6.17 5.37
C LEU A 148 2.85 6.83 4.65
N CYS A 149 4.07 6.61 5.09
CA CYS A 149 5.25 7.01 4.36
C CYS A 149 6.37 5.97 4.44
N SER A 150 7.19 5.95 3.41
CA SER A 150 8.44 5.20 3.35
C SER A 150 9.53 6.13 2.82
N PRO A 151 10.43 6.62 3.69
CA PRO A 151 11.51 7.52 3.27
C PRO A 151 12.46 6.88 2.27
N ALA A 152 12.73 5.59 2.42
CA ALA A 152 13.59 4.85 1.50
C ALA A 152 13.03 4.80 0.07
N ASN A 153 11.71 4.83 -0.06
CA ASN A 153 11.00 4.85 -1.33
C ASN A 153 10.62 6.25 -1.79
N GLN A 154 10.89 7.28 -0.98
CA GLN A 154 10.47 8.67 -1.22
C GLN A 154 8.96 8.78 -1.49
N PHE A 155 8.19 8.04 -0.73
CA PHE A 155 6.76 7.92 -0.93
C PHE A 155 5.99 8.32 0.32
N THR A 156 4.97 9.18 0.15
CA THR A 156 4.07 9.59 1.21
C THR A 156 2.64 9.61 0.70
N GLN A 157 1.74 8.96 1.42
CA GLN A 157 0.31 8.98 1.17
C GLN A 157 -0.43 9.48 2.40
N TYR A 158 -1.50 10.23 2.16
CA TYR A 158 -2.40 10.73 3.18
C TYR A 158 -3.78 10.12 3.05
N TRP A 159 -4.37 9.79 4.16
CA TRP A 159 -5.76 9.36 4.25
C TRP A 159 -6.63 10.57 4.54
N ILE A 160 -7.49 10.91 3.59
CA ILE A 160 -8.35 12.09 3.63
C ILE A 160 -9.77 11.67 3.89
N GLN A 161 -10.47 12.40 4.76
CA GLN A 161 -11.87 12.15 5.09
C GLN A 161 -12.70 13.41 4.87
N LYS A 162 -13.85 13.29 4.18
CA LYS A 162 -14.89 14.31 4.09
C LYS A 162 -15.77 14.34 5.33
N THR A 163 -16.56 15.39 5.47
CA THR A 163 -17.59 15.52 6.52
C THR A 163 -18.66 14.44 6.47
N ASN A 164 -18.95 13.88 5.28
CA ASN A 164 -19.89 12.77 5.10
C ASN A 164 -19.31 11.39 5.43
N GLY A 165 -18.03 11.33 5.87
CA GLY A 165 -17.34 10.08 6.22
C GLY A 165 -16.63 9.38 5.06
N GLU A 166 -16.84 9.82 3.82
CA GLU A 166 -16.10 9.29 2.66
C GLU A 166 -14.59 9.50 2.84
N ARG A 167 -13.81 8.47 2.51
CA ARG A 167 -12.34 8.48 2.66
C ARG A 167 -11.67 8.12 1.36
N TRP A 168 -10.48 8.69 1.12
CA TRP A 168 -9.61 8.30 0.01
C TRP A 168 -8.14 8.52 0.33
N TRP A 169 -7.27 7.82 -0.38
CA TRP A 169 -5.84 8.04 -0.36
C TRP A 169 -5.44 9.12 -1.36
N ALA A 170 -4.48 9.96 -1.00
CA ALA A 170 -3.90 10.99 -1.86
C ALA A 170 -2.42 11.17 -1.56
N THR A 171 -1.64 11.54 -2.57
CA THR A 171 -0.27 11.99 -2.39
C THR A 171 -0.24 13.49 -2.10
N LEU A 172 0.90 14.01 -1.64
CA LEU A 172 1.04 15.46 -1.42
C LEU A 172 0.80 16.27 -2.71
N GLN A 173 1.16 15.71 -3.87
CA GLN A 173 0.96 16.36 -5.17
C GLN A 173 -0.51 16.52 -5.55
N ASP A 174 -1.37 15.65 -5.05
CA ASP A 174 -2.82 15.64 -5.31
C ASP A 174 -3.58 16.58 -4.38
N LEU A 175 -2.90 17.17 -3.38
CA LEU A 175 -3.52 17.92 -2.30
C LEU A 175 -3.07 19.38 -2.32
N LYS A 176 -4.01 20.27 -2.08
CA LYS A 176 -3.77 21.70 -1.83
C LYS A 176 -4.24 22.04 -0.41
N PRO A 177 -3.41 22.61 0.44
CA PRO A 177 -3.87 23.13 1.74
C PRO A 177 -4.99 24.16 1.57
N LEU A 178 -5.94 24.16 2.52
CA LEU A 178 -7.05 25.12 2.58
C LEU A 178 -6.83 26.14 3.69
#